data_f4cf8882655f0ce3cf88cddf78001834
#
_entry.id   f4cf8882655f0ce3cf88cddf78001834
#
_cell.length_a   1.000
_cell.length_b   1.000
_cell.length_c   1.000
_cell.angle_alpha   90.00
_cell.angle_beta   90.00
_cell.angle_gamma   90.00
#
_symmetry.space_group_name_H-M   'P 1'
#
loop_
_entity.id
_entity.type
_entity.pdbx_description
1 polymer ?
#
loop_
_entity_poly.entity_id
_entity_poly.type
_entity_poly.pdbx_seq_one_letter_code
_entity_poly.pdbx_strand_id
1 'polypeptide(L)'
;MGTDLTAVADSAKTLYDLGRYSEALEKYQSIYASQAENDVLCYNMGNCYARMGELGEAKVYFERALIYAPNNTDAQHNLDWINLRLTDALVAPKEELLQWIGQWERSVMSTEGWTYAAWLFLVATVVLLVLRRTKSRSLNWRWPLTTTVMAFILLGMSYLSIPKIKTAVVVERNSYGYSEPSSNSKRLVLLSEGSAGTILGTNNSWVYVELGDGRLAWFNGEEWEALLPPTD
;
A
#
# COMPACT_ATOMS: atom_id res chain seq x y z
N MET A 1 -25.85 -16.28 -7.43
CA MET A 1 -25.46 -15.96 -8.81
C MET A 1 -24.19 -15.13 -8.70
N GLY A 2 -23.00 -15.73 -8.93
CA GLY A 2 -21.76 -14.96 -8.97
C GLY A 2 -21.80 -14.10 -10.24
N THR A 3 -21.79 -12.79 -10.07
CA THR A 3 -21.54 -11.88 -11.19
C THR A 3 -20.17 -12.25 -11.78
N ASP A 4 -20.12 -12.46 -13.07
CA ASP A 4 -18.85 -12.69 -13.77
C ASP A 4 -18.04 -11.38 -13.71
N LEU A 5 -17.08 -11.34 -12.80
CA LEU A 5 -16.28 -10.15 -12.53
C LEU A 5 -15.40 -9.76 -13.73
N THR A 6 -15.06 -10.75 -14.59
CA THR A 6 -14.35 -10.48 -15.84
C THR A 6 -15.23 -9.71 -16.82
N ALA A 7 -16.49 -10.08 -16.96
CA ALA A 7 -17.44 -9.34 -17.80
C ALA A 7 -17.71 -7.91 -17.29
N VAL A 8 -17.72 -7.72 -15.95
CA VAL A 8 -17.84 -6.37 -15.36
C VAL A 8 -16.61 -5.54 -15.66
N ALA A 9 -15.40 -6.13 -15.55
CA ALA A 9 -14.15 -5.45 -15.86
C ALA A 9 -14.04 -5.06 -17.34
N ASP A 10 -14.44 -5.94 -18.26
CA ASP A 10 -14.49 -5.66 -19.70
C ASP A 10 -15.49 -4.54 -20.02
N SER A 11 -16.65 -4.54 -19.33
CA SER A 11 -17.63 -3.45 -19.44
C SER A 11 -17.07 -2.13 -18.94
N ALA A 12 -16.36 -2.13 -17.80
CA ALA A 12 -15.71 -0.93 -17.26
C ALA A 12 -14.66 -0.36 -18.23
N LYS A 13 -13.83 -1.25 -18.80
CA LYS A 13 -12.85 -0.88 -19.81
C LYS A 13 -13.49 -0.25 -21.03
N THR A 14 -14.58 -0.84 -21.53
CA THR A 14 -15.32 -0.29 -22.68
C THR A 14 -15.86 1.11 -22.39
N LEU A 15 -16.42 1.33 -21.20
CA LEU A 15 -16.89 2.64 -20.75
C LEU A 15 -15.74 3.68 -20.67
N TYR A 16 -14.58 3.26 -20.16
CA TYR A 16 -13.39 4.09 -20.12
C TYR A 16 -12.94 4.50 -21.52
N ASP A 17 -12.88 3.54 -22.46
CA ASP A 17 -12.47 3.80 -23.85
C ASP A 17 -13.47 4.73 -24.59
N LEU A 18 -14.74 4.75 -24.16
CA LEU A 18 -15.78 5.67 -24.64
C LEU A 18 -15.74 7.07 -23.95
N GLY A 19 -14.81 7.30 -23.02
CA GLY A 19 -14.72 8.54 -22.25
C GLY A 19 -15.74 8.68 -21.11
N ARG A 20 -16.49 7.63 -20.79
CA ARG A 20 -17.51 7.59 -19.71
C ARG A 20 -16.85 7.19 -18.38
N TYR A 21 -15.92 8.05 -17.90
CA TYR A 21 -15.01 7.70 -16.81
C TYR A 21 -15.70 7.46 -15.48
N SER A 22 -16.74 8.24 -15.13
CA SER A 22 -17.50 8.03 -13.89
C SER A 22 -18.23 6.68 -13.88
N GLU A 23 -18.84 6.29 -14.99
CA GLU A 23 -19.53 5.01 -15.10
C GLU A 23 -18.56 3.83 -15.13
N ALA A 24 -17.39 4.00 -15.73
CA ALA A 24 -16.31 3.03 -15.67
C ALA A 24 -15.84 2.84 -14.21
N LEU A 25 -15.66 3.95 -13.47
CA LEU A 25 -15.27 3.96 -12.08
C LEU A 25 -16.28 3.21 -11.19
N GLU A 26 -17.59 3.46 -11.34
CA GLU A 26 -18.63 2.74 -10.61
C GLU A 26 -18.55 1.21 -10.82
N LYS A 27 -18.24 0.77 -12.04
CA LYS A 27 -18.04 -0.64 -12.33
C LYS A 27 -16.79 -1.19 -11.64
N TYR A 28 -15.66 -0.48 -11.71
CA TYR A 28 -14.44 -0.88 -11.01
C TYR A 28 -14.64 -0.91 -9.49
N GLN A 29 -15.35 0.08 -8.90
CA GLN A 29 -15.68 0.10 -7.48
C GLN A 29 -16.54 -1.11 -7.07
N SER A 30 -17.48 -1.55 -7.93
CA SER A 30 -18.28 -2.75 -7.65
C SER A 30 -17.45 -4.02 -7.58
N ILE A 31 -16.38 -4.12 -8.38
CA ILE A 31 -15.41 -5.22 -8.33
C ILE A 31 -14.56 -5.09 -7.06
N TYR A 32 -14.08 -3.87 -6.76
CA TYR A 32 -13.25 -3.57 -5.60
C TYR A 32 -13.94 -3.95 -4.29
N ALA A 33 -15.22 -3.67 -4.15
CA ALA A 33 -16.03 -4.03 -2.99
C ALA A 33 -16.25 -5.55 -2.83
N SER A 34 -16.11 -6.34 -3.91
CA SER A 34 -16.39 -7.78 -3.94
C SER A 34 -15.14 -8.67 -3.88
N GLN A 35 -13.97 -8.13 -4.17
CA GLN A 35 -12.69 -8.84 -4.21
C GLN A 35 -11.62 -8.09 -3.42
N ALA A 36 -10.60 -8.83 -3.01
CA ALA A 36 -9.40 -8.20 -2.47
C ALA A 36 -8.80 -7.23 -3.49
N GLU A 37 -8.30 -6.13 -2.99
CA GLU A 37 -7.58 -5.13 -3.76
C GLU A 37 -6.44 -5.76 -4.57
N ASN A 38 -6.28 -5.32 -5.80
CA ASN A 38 -5.16 -5.70 -6.66
C ASN A 38 -4.64 -4.49 -7.45
N ASP A 39 -3.42 -4.62 -7.96
CA ASP A 39 -2.71 -3.57 -8.69
C ASP A 39 -3.44 -3.10 -9.95
N VAL A 40 -3.99 -4.03 -10.73
CA VAL A 40 -4.68 -3.73 -12.00
C VAL A 40 -5.94 -2.92 -11.75
N LEU A 41 -6.71 -3.29 -10.73
CA LEU A 41 -7.95 -2.59 -10.38
C LEU A 41 -7.64 -1.18 -9.87
N CYS A 42 -6.68 -1.05 -8.94
CA CYS A 42 -6.23 0.24 -8.43
C CYS A 42 -5.69 1.13 -9.57
N TYR A 43 -4.88 0.60 -10.48
CA TYR A 43 -4.38 1.33 -11.64
C TYR A 43 -5.52 1.87 -12.52
N ASN A 44 -6.52 1.04 -12.82
CA ASN A 44 -7.65 1.45 -13.67
C ASN A 44 -8.53 2.50 -12.99
N MET A 45 -8.76 2.38 -11.68
CA MET A 45 -9.48 3.39 -10.91
C MET A 45 -8.71 4.72 -10.87
N GLY A 46 -7.38 4.67 -10.65
CA GLY A 46 -6.50 5.83 -10.74
C GLY A 46 -6.58 6.54 -12.09
N ASN A 47 -6.63 5.77 -13.18
CA ASN A 47 -6.82 6.33 -14.53
C ASN A 47 -8.17 7.02 -14.68
N CYS A 48 -9.27 6.46 -14.15
CA CYS A 48 -10.58 7.10 -14.19
C CYS A 48 -10.55 8.45 -13.45
N TYR A 49 -10.05 8.48 -12.22
CA TYR A 49 -9.93 9.71 -11.44
C TYR A 49 -9.06 10.76 -12.13
N ALA A 50 -7.89 10.37 -12.67
CA ALA A 50 -7.02 11.27 -13.40
C ALA A 50 -7.70 11.90 -14.63
N ARG A 51 -8.54 11.13 -15.35
CA ARG A 51 -9.33 11.63 -16.50
C ARG A 51 -10.47 12.55 -16.09
N MET A 52 -11.01 12.41 -14.88
CA MET A 52 -12.01 13.32 -14.31
C MET A 52 -11.38 14.58 -13.71
N GLY A 53 -10.05 14.59 -13.53
CA GLY A 53 -9.33 15.72 -12.92
C GLY A 53 -9.30 15.69 -11.40
N GLU A 54 -9.68 14.57 -10.78
CA GLU A 54 -9.65 14.30 -9.35
C GLU A 54 -8.27 13.74 -9.00
N LEU A 55 -7.28 14.66 -8.87
CA LEU A 55 -5.86 14.31 -8.83
C LEU A 55 -5.44 13.71 -7.49
N GLY A 56 -6.10 14.09 -6.38
CA GLY A 56 -5.84 13.51 -5.06
C GLY A 56 -6.19 12.03 -5.00
N GLU A 57 -7.41 11.69 -5.46
CA GLU A 57 -7.87 10.31 -5.55
C GLU A 57 -7.03 9.51 -6.55
N ALA A 58 -6.71 10.10 -7.72
CA ALA A 58 -5.85 9.44 -8.69
C ALA A 58 -4.50 9.07 -8.08
N LYS A 59 -3.90 9.96 -7.29
CA LYS A 59 -2.65 9.71 -6.56
C LYS A 59 -2.80 8.53 -5.61
N VAL A 60 -3.86 8.51 -4.78
CA VAL A 60 -4.14 7.41 -3.84
C VAL A 60 -4.16 6.07 -4.57
N TYR A 61 -4.90 5.98 -5.67
CA TYR A 61 -5.08 4.71 -6.37
C TYR A 61 -3.83 4.27 -7.14
N PHE A 62 -3.00 5.18 -7.68
CA PHE A 62 -1.71 4.83 -8.25
C PHE A 62 -0.71 4.39 -7.18
N GLU A 63 -0.67 5.04 -6.01
CA GLU A 63 0.17 4.61 -4.89
C GLU A 63 -0.27 3.23 -4.37
N ARG A 64 -1.58 2.94 -4.27
CA ARG A 64 -2.11 1.60 -3.96
C ARG A 64 -1.66 0.57 -4.99
N ALA A 65 -1.75 0.88 -6.28
CA ALA A 65 -1.29 -0.03 -7.34
C ALA A 65 0.20 -0.38 -7.16
N LEU A 66 1.03 0.60 -6.80
CA LEU A 66 2.46 0.39 -6.53
C LEU A 66 2.75 -0.36 -5.23
N ILE A 67 1.86 -0.29 -4.23
CA ILE A 67 1.97 -1.12 -3.03
C ILE A 67 1.81 -2.61 -3.37
N TYR A 68 0.84 -2.94 -4.26
CA TYR A 68 0.60 -4.32 -4.70
C TYR A 68 1.58 -4.79 -5.77
N ALA A 69 1.98 -3.92 -6.68
CA ALA A 69 2.94 -4.20 -7.76
C ALA A 69 4.00 -3.09 -7.86
N PRO A 70 5.07 -3.12 -7.04
CA PRO A 70 6.11 -2.07 -7.01
C PRO A 70 6.83 -1.85 -8.35
N ASN A 71 6.79 -2.84 -9.25
CA ASN A 71 7.41 -2.78 -10.57
C ASN A 71 6.44 -2.32 -11.69
N ASN A 72 5.23 -1.86 -11.36
CA ASN A 72 4.28 -1.34 -12.33
C ASN A 72 4.74 0.03 -12.85
N THR A 73 5.44 0.01 -13.99
CA THR A 73 6.02 1.21 -14.62
C THR A 73 4.96 2.20 -15.08
N ASP A 74 3.78 1.74 -15.48
CA ASP A 74 2.69 2.59 -15.95
C ASP A 74 2.07 3.37 -14.79
N ALA A 75 1.86 2.70 -13.65
CA ALA A 75 1.39 3.35 -12.44
C ALA A 75 2.41 4.39 -11.92
N GLN A 76 3.71 4.06 -11.96
CA GLN A 76 4.78 4.99 -11.58
C GLN A 76 4.80 6.22 -12.50
N HIS A 77 4.73 6.02 -13.81
CA HIS A 77 4.72 7.11 -14.79
C HIS A 77 3.51 8.05 -14.59
N ASN A 78 2.32 7.47 -14.36
CA ASN A 78 1.12 8.25 -14.12
C ASN A 78 1.19 9.00 -12.78
N LEU A 79 1.74 8.38 -11.74
CA LEU A 79 1.96 9.02 -10.44
C LEU A 79 2.93 10.21 -10.55
N ASP A 80 4.02 10.05 -11.30
CA ASP A 80 4.98 11.14 -11.56
C ASP A 80 4.30 12.31 -12.28
N TRP A 81 3.44 12.01 -13.27
CA TRP A 81 2.66 13.00 -13.99
C TRP A 81 1.66 13.76 -13.08
N ILE A 82 1.01 13.04 -12.12
CA ILE A 82 0.15 13.64 -11.09
C ILE A 82 0.96 14.55 -10.18
N ASN A 83 2.10 14.06 -9.65
CA ASN A 83 2.94 14.81 -8.72
C ASN A 83 3.49 16.12 -9.33
N LEU A 84 3.74 16.15 -10.64
CA LEU A 84 4.10 17.39 -11.34
C LEU A 84 2.99 18.43 -11.36
N ARG A 85 1.73 18.04 -11.19
CA ARG A 85 0.56 18.94 -11.17
C ARG A 85 0.17 19.36 -9.76
N LEU A 86 0.46 18.54 -8.79
CA LEU A 86 0.23 18.77 -7.36
C LEU A 86 1.47 19.46 -6.73
N THR A 87 1.95 20.55 -7.32
CA THR A 87 3.22 21.21 -6.95
C THR A 87 3.26 21.71 -5.51
N ASP A 88 2.11 22.00 -4.92
CA ASP A 88 2.00 22.51 -3.55
C ASP A 88 1.71 21.41 -2.52
N ALA A 89 1.63 20.15 -2.96
CA ALA A 89 1.33 19.03 -2.09
C ALA A 89 2.54 18.66 -1.21
N LEU A 90 2.30 18.54 0.10
CA LEU A 90 3.31 18.03 1.02
C LEU A 90 3.49 16.52 0.84
N VAL A 91 4.74 16.08 0.83
CA VAL A 91 5.10 14.66 0.76
C VAL A 91 5.11 14.09 2.18
N ALA A 92 4.65 12.84 2.35
CA ALA A 92 4.70 12.16 3.64
C ALA A 92 6.14 12.05 4.18
N PRO A 93 6.32 12.00 5.52
CA PRO A 93 7.63 11.76 6.13
C PRO A 93 8.23 10.46 5.59
N LYS A 94 9.47 10.51 5.13
CA LYS A 94 10.14 9.33 4.60
C LYS A 94 10.83 8.55 5.72
N GLU A 95 10.35 7.36 6.04
CA GLU A 95 11.16 6.31 6.68
C GLU A 95 12.01 5.63 5.59
N GLU A 96 13.04 6.34 5.10
CA GLU A 96 13.68 6.06 3.81
C GLU A 96 14.30 4.65 3.69
N LEU A 97 15.00 4.18 4.72
CA LEU A 97 15.76 2.92 4.61
C LEU A 97 14.86 1.68 4.70
N LEU A 98 13.97 1.61 5.69
CA LEU A 98 13.11 0.43 5.89
C LEU A 98 12.06 0.29 4.79
N GLN A 99 11.52 1.42 4.30
CA GLN A 99 10.59 1.40 3.17
C GLN A 99 11.28 0.97 1.87
N TRP A 100 12.51 1.46 1.62
CA TRP A 100 13.30 1.05 0.46
C TRP A 100 13.62 -0.46 0.51
N ILE A 101 14.04 -0.99 1.67
CA ILE A 101 14.26 -2.43 1.85
C ILE A 101 12.97 -3.21 1.58
N GLY A 102 11.84 -2.79 2.15
CA GLY A 102 10.54 -3.45 1.95
C GLY A 102 10.05 -3.39 0.50
N GLN A 103 10.28 -2.30 -0.23
CA GLN A 103 9.98 -2.21 -1.67
C GLN A 103 10.86 -3.15 -2.49
N TRP A 104 12.18 -3.17 -2.22
CA TRP A 104 13.10 -4.08 -2.88
C TRP A 104 12.73 -5.54 -2.64
N GLU A 105 12.42 -5.92 -1.41
CA GLU A 105 11.98 -7.28 -1.07
C GLU A 105 10.72 -7.70 -1.83
N ARG A 106 9.70 -6.82 -1.91
CA ARG A 106 8.46 -7.08 -2.67
C ARG A 106 8.71 -7.18 -4.17
N SER A 107 9.71 -6.46 -4.70
CA SER A 107 10.08 -6.55 -6.11
C SER A 107 10.74 -7.89 -6.47
N VAL A 108 11.39 -8.53 -5.50
CA VAL A 108 12.08 -9.82 -5.69
C VAL A 108 11.10 -10.99 -5.54
N MET A 109 10.26 -10.97 -4.50
CA MET A 109 9.35 -12.07 -4.19
C MET A 109 8.16 -11.56 -3.36
N SER A 110 6.98 -12.16 -3.55
CA SER A 110 5.81 -11.86 -2.73
C SER A 110 6.04 -12.25 -1.25
N THR A 111 5.30 -11.62 -0.33
CA THR A 111 5.35 -11.94 1.11
C THR A 111 5.11 -13.43 1.37
N GLU A 112 4.17 -14.03 0.64
CA GLU A 112 3.90 -15.48 0.70
C GLU A 112 5.09 -16.30 0.22
N GLY A 113 5.76 -15.86 -0.86
CA GLY A 113 6.94 -16.52 -1.40
C GLY A 113 8.08 -16.61 -0.37
N TRP A 114 8.36 -15.54 0.36
CA TRP A 114 9.34 -15.52 1.45
C TRP A 114 8.96 -16.49 2.58
N THR A 115 7.66 -16.56 2.91
CA THR A 115 7.14 -17.47 3.92
C THR A 115 7.32 -18.94 3.50
N TYR A 116 6.97 -19.28 2.26
CA TYR A 116 7.19 -20.65 1.72
C TYR A 116 8.66 -21.02 1.68
N ALA A 117 9.54 -20.11 1.28
CA ALA A 117 10.98 -20.35 1.31
C ALA A 117 11.48 -20.65 2.73
N ALA A 118 11.04 -19.88 3.74
CA ALA A 118 11.36 -20.13 5.13
C ALA A 118 10.88 -21.51 5.61
N TRP A 119 9.66 -21.92 5.24
CA TRP A 119 9.12 -23.24 5.53
C TRP A 119 9.97 -24.37 4.94
N LEU A 120 10.44 -24.24 3.71
CA LEU A 120 11.33 -25.24 3.08
C LEU A 120 12.63 -25.39 3.85
N PHE A 121 13.24 -24.30 4.32
CA PHE A 121 14.45 -24.37 5.16
C PHE A 121 14.19 -24.99 6.53
N LEU A 122 13.05 -24.77 7.14
CA LEU A 122 12.65 -25.45 8.38
C LEU A 122 12.47 -26.95 8.18
N VAL A 123 11.79 -27.36 7.11
CA VAL A 123 11.64 -28.78 6.76
C VAL A 123 13.01 -29.42 6.50
N ALA A 124 13.88 -28.76 5.76
CA ALA A 124 15.26 -29.22 5.53
C ALA A 124 16.03 -29.39 6.85
N THR A 125 15.86 -28.47 7.81
CA THR A 125 16.46 -28.58 9.13
C THR A 125 16.00 -29.87 9.84
N VAL A 126 14.70 -30.14 9.87
CA VAL A 126 14.14 -31.34 10.49
C VAL A 126 14.68 -32.61 9.83
N VAL A 127 14.71 -32.64 8.51
CA VAL A 127 15.26 -33.78 7.73
C VAL A 127 16.73 -34.01 8.08
N LEU A 128 17.56 -32.96 8.12
CA LEU A 128 18.98 -33.06 8.49
C LEU A 128 19.16 -33.56 9.92
N LEU A 129 18.34 -33.13 10.87
CA LEU A 129 18.38 -33.61 12.25
C LEU A 129 18.00 -35.10 12.35
N VAL A 130 16.96 -35.53 11.62
CA VAL A 130 16.55 -36.94 11.57
C VAL A 130 17.65 -37.82 10.94
N LEU A 131 18.20 -37.39 9.79
CA LEU A 131 19.29 -38.10 9.13
C LEU A 131 20.52 -38.23 10.05
N ARG A 132 20.86 -37.17 10.77
CA ARG A 132 21.95 -37.19 11.74
C ARG A 132 21.70 -38.20 12.85
N ARG A 133 20.44 -38.32 13.31
CA ARG A 133 20.08 -39.24 14.38
C ARG A 133 20.04 -40.70 13.92
N THR A 134 19.59 -40.94 12.70
CA THR A 134 19.34 -42.31 12.20
C THR A 134 20.48 -42.91 11.42
N LYS A 135 21.20 -42.13 10.59
CA LYS A 135 22.10 -42.66 9.58
C LYS A 135 23.58 -42.32 9.73
N SER A 136 23.94 -41.18 10.33
CA SER A 136 25.33 -40.78 10.39
C SER A 136 25.64 -39.73 11.45
N ARG A 137 26.36 -40.12 12.49
CA ARG A 137 27.02 -39.17 13.40
C ARG A 137 28.08 -38.29 12.71
N SER A 138 28.43 -38.60 11.43
CA SER A 138 29.41 -37.83 10.61
C SER A 138 28.83 -36.54 10.04
N LEU A 139 27.51 -36.34 10.04
CA LEU A 139 26.93 -35.09 9.53
C LEU A 139 27.28 -33.93 10.48
N ASN A 140 28.02 -32.95 9.97
CA ASN A 140 28.46 -31.82 10.77
C ASN A 140 27.23 -31.03 11.29
N TRP A 141 27.23 -30.71 12.58
CA TRP A 141 26.15 -29.95 13.25
C TRP A 141 25.93 -28.53 12.67
N ARG A 142 26.93 -28.04 11.92
CA ARG A 142 26.85 -26.73 11.25
C ARG A 142 25.72 -26.67 10.23
N TRP A 143 25.42 -27.76 9.50
CA TRP A 143 24.39 -27.77 8.46
C TRP A 143 22.96 -27.52 9.00
N PRO A 144 22.46 -28.23 10.01
CA PRO A 144 21.13 -27.87 10.56
C PRO A 144 21.11 -26.49 11.20
N LEU A 145 22.24 -26.00 11.77
CA LEU A 145 22.32 -24.65 12.30
C LEU A 145 22.18 -23.58 11.17
N THR A 146 22.92 -23.75 10.07
CA THR A 146 22.87 -22.80 8.95
C THR A 146 21.48 -22.74 8.30
N THR A 147 20.80 -23.88 8.13
CA THR A 147 19.43 -23.92 7.58
C THR A 147 18.43 -23.29 8.54
N THR A 148 18.59 -23.45 9.84
CA THR A 148 17.75 -22.78 10.84
C THR A 148 17.94 -21.26 10.79
N VAL A 149 19.18 -20.79 10.78
CA VAL A 149 19.48 -19.33 10.69
C VAL A 149 18.91 -18.75 9.41
N MET A 150 19.06 -19.44 8.28
CA MET A 150 18.49 -18.98 7.01
C MET A 150 16.96 -18.90 7.06
N ALA A 151 16.29 -19.88 7.68
CA ALA A 151 14.84 -19.83 7.86
C ALA A 151 14.40 -18.58 8.66
N PHE A 152 15.11 -18.24 9.74
CA PHE A 152 14.81 -17.04 10.53
C PHE A 152 15.06 -15.75 9.75
N ILE A 153 16.11 -15.69 8.92
CA ILE A 153 16.37 -14.55 8.05
C ILE A 153 15.21 -14.36 7.07
N LEU A 154 14.76 -15.45 6.41
CA LEU A 154 13.65 -15.41 5.45
C LEU A 154 12.32 -15.04 6.11
N LEU A 155 12.05 -15.48 7.33
CA LEU A 155 10.88 -15.04 8.12
C LEU A 155 10.97 -13.54 8.46
N GLY A 156 12.17 -13.06 8.81
CA GLY A 156 12.42 -11.64 9.03
C GLY A 156 12.14 -10.81 7.78
N MET A 157 12.59 -11.27 6.61
CA MET A 157 12.30 -10.65 5.32
C MET A 157 10.79 -10.66 5.03
N SER A 158 10.10 -11.79 5.23
CA SER A 158 8.64 -11.86 5.09
C SER A 158 7.92 -10.83 5.97
N TYR A 159 8.37 -10.64 7.22
CA TYR A 159 7.79 -9.65 8.13
C TYR A 159 8.04 -8.22 7.68
N LEU A 160 9.22 -7.92 7.15
CA LEU A 160 9.57 -6.58 6.63
C LEU A 160 8.82 -6.26 5.33
N SER A 161 8.49 -7.27 4.53
CA SER A 161 7.74 -7.09 3.28
C SER A 161 6.26 -6.78 3.48
N ILE A 162 5.71 -6.92 4.71
CA ILE A 162 4.34 -6.50 5.02
C ILE A 162 4.30 -4.97 5.00
N PRO A 163 3.51 -4.35 4.12
CA PRO A 163 3.42 -2.90 4.08
C PRO A 163 2.78 -2.37 5.37
N LYS A 164 3.56 -1.63 6.17
CA LYS A 164 3.10 -0.94 7.38
C LYS A 164 2.79 0.53 7.08
N ILE A 165 2.02 0.76 6.01
CA ILE A 165 1.76 2.10 5.52
C ILE A 165 0.59 2.68 6.32
N LYS A 166 0.88 3.65 7.18
CA LYS A 166 -0.11 4.50 7.85
C LYS A 166 -0.28 5.84 7.12
N THR A 167 0.17 5.89 5.87
CA THR A 167 0.11 7.10 5.06
C THR A 167 -1.30 7.26 4.51
N ALA A 168 -1.81 8.47 4.58
CA ALA A 168 -3.03 8.90 3.92
C ALA A 168 -2.74 10.14 3.08
N VAL A 169 -3.60 10.38 2.09
CA VAL A 169 -3.50 11.49 1.15
C VAL A 169 -4.75 12.33 1.25
N VAL A 170 -4.60 13.65 1.20
CA VAL A 170 -5.70 14.60 1.11
C VAL A 170 -6.34 14.50 -0.27
N VAL A 171 -7.62 14.21 -0.31
CA VAL A 171 -8.41 14.13 -1.56
C VAL A 171 -9.20 15.41 -1.82
N GLU A 172 -9.50 16.19 -0.81
CA GLU A 172 -10.15 17.50 -0.92
C GLU A 172 -9.16 18.60 -1.33
N ARG A 173 -9.64 19.58 -2.11
CA ARG A 173 -8.79 20.69 -2.62
C ARG A 173 -8.18 21.56 -1.53
N ASN A 174 -8.86 21.70 -0.39
CA ASN A 174 -8.40 22.50 0.75
C ASN A 174 -8.78 21.79 2.05
N SER A 175 -7.82 21.21 2.73
CA SER A 175 -7.99 20.57 4.03
C SER A 175 -7.35 21.41 5.11
N TYR A 176 -8.14 21.78 6.15
CA TYR A 176 -7.64 22.56 7.28
C TYR A 176 -7.23 21.65 8.44
N GLY A 177 -5.99 21.81 8.91
CA GLY A 177 -5.51 21.17 10.13
C GLY A 177 -5.77 22.04 11.35
N TYR A 178 -6.24 21.42 12.43
CA TYR A 178 -6.68 22.06 13.67
C TYR A 178 -5.83 21.62 14.87
N SER A 179 -5.81 22.45 15.92
CA SER A 179 -5.09 22.11 17.18
C SER A 179 -5.80 21.02 18.01
N GLU A 180 -7.09 20.86 17.83
CA GLU A 180 -7.96 19.89 18.54
C GLU A 180 -8.96 19.30 17.55
N PRO A 181 -9.54 18.10 17.81
CA PRO A 181 -10.50 17.45 16.92
C PRO A 181 -11.88 18.17 16.93
N SER A 182 -11.86 19.42 16.49
CA SER A 182 -13.04 20.31 16.42
C SER A 182 -12.82 21.41 15.38
N SER A 183 -13.83 21.66 14.55
CA SER A 183 -13.82 22.74 13.55
C SER A 183 -13.80 24.15 14.17
N ASN A 184 -14.14 24.28 15.45
CA ASN A 184 -14.10 25.55 16.21
C ASN A 184 -12.74 25.83 16.84
N SER A 185 -11.79 24.89 16.77
CA SER A 185 -10.45 25.06 17.33
C SER A 185 -9.55 25.89 16.40
N LYS A 186 -8.35 26.22 16.87
CA LYS A 186 -7.41 27.04 16.13
C LYS A 186 -6.93 26.29 14.89
N ARG A 187 -7.03 26.93 13.72
CA ARG A 187 -6.45 26.44 12.48
C ARG A 187 -4.91 26.58 12.53
N LEU A 188 -4.19 25.51 12.24
CA LEU A 188 -2.73 25.43 12.28
C LEU A 188 -2.12 25.43 10.88
N VAL A 189 -2.78 24.76 9.93
CA VAL A 189 -2.26 24.54 8.58
C VAL A 189 -3.40 24.42 7.59
N LEU A 190 -3.14 24.81 6.36
CA LEU A 190 -3.97 24.54 5.18
C LEU A 190 -3.17 23.62 4.26
N LEU A 191 -3.78 22.53 3.82
CA LEU A 191 -3.19 21.59 2.88
C LEU A 191 -3.94 21.61 1.56
N SER A 192 -3.17 21.44 0.51
CA SER A 192 -3.68 21.24 -0.85
C SER A 192 -3.98 19.77 -1.12
N GLU A 193 -4.85 19.51 -2.07
CA GLU A 193 -5.10 18.18 -2.65
C GLU A 193 -3.78 17.45 -2.96
N GLY A 194 -3.74 16.15 -2.71
CA GLY A 194 -2.56 15.31 -2.91
C GLY A 194 -1.49 15.41 -1.84
N SER A 195 -1.64 16.30 -0.83
CA SER A 195 -0.76 16.32 0.34
C SER A 195 -0.86 15.00 1.10
N ALA A 196 0.28 14.46 1.54
CA ALA A 196 0.34 13.19 2.25
C ALA A 196 0.86 13.38 3.68
N GLY A 197 0.41 12.51 4.59
CA GLY A 197 0.85 12.48 5.97
C GLY A 197 0.68 11.10 6.58
N THR A 198 1.26 10.91 7.77
CA THR A 198 1.17 9.67 8.53
C THR A 198 0.07 9.78 9.58
N ILE A 199 -0.92 8.90 9.54
CA ILE A 199 -1.97 8.84 10.56
C ILE A 199 -1.38 8.28 11.85
N LEU A 200 -1.40 9.07 12.91
CA LEU A 200 -0.94 8.68 14.25
C LEU A 200 -2.09 8.19 15.15
N GLY A 201 -3.30 8.63 14.88
CA GLY A 201 -4.48 8.26 15.65
C GLY A 201 -5.77 8.78 15.06
N THR A 202 -6.89 8.29 15.59
CA THR A 202 -8.23 8.70 15.18
C THR A 202 -9.08 9.04 16.41
N ASN A 203 -9.98 9.98 16.27
CA ASN A 203 -10.97 10.34 17.29
C ASN A 203 -12.30 10.68 16.61
N ASN A 204 -13.26 9.75 16.64
CA ASN A 204 -14.50 9.81 15.86
C ASN A 204 -14.21 10.04 14.36
N SER A 205 -14.75 11.15 13.80
CA SER A 205 -14.53 11.56 12.41
C SER A 205 -13.21 12.30 12.16
N TRP A 206 -12.36 12.47 13.18
CA TRP A 206 -11.11 13.22 13.08
C TRP A 206 -9.91 12.28 13.02
N VAL A 207 -8.92 12.64 12.20
CA VAL A 207 -7.63 11.97 12.09
C VAL A 207 -6.52 12.89 12.60
N TYR A 208 -5.59 12.34 13.40
CA TYR A 208 -4.39 13.03 13.86
C TYR A 208 -3.23 12.64 12.97
N VAL A 209 -2.65 13.61 12.29
CA VAL A 209 -1.72 13.37 11.20
C VAL A 209 -0.41 14.11 11.45
N GLU A 210 0.70 13.41 11.19
CA GLU A 210 2.04 13.97 11.06
C GLU A 210 2.32 14.28 9.59
N LEU A 211 2.63 15.54 9.30
CA LEU A 211 2.96 16.01 7.96
C LEU A 211 4.45 15.81 7.65
N GLY A 212 4.82 15.86 6.37
CA GLY A 212 6.18 15.67 5.91
C GLY A 212 7.20 16.68 6.44
N ASP A 213 6.75 17.81 6.94
CA ASP A 213 7.57 18.83 7.60
C ASP A 213 7.62 18.69 9.13
N GLY A 214 7.04 17.61 9.68
CA GLY A 214 7.00 17.33 11.13
C GLY A 214 5.89 18.04 11.91
N ARG A 215 5.04 18.84 11.24
CA ARG A 215 3.87 19.44 11.91
C ARG A 215 2.81 18.40 12.21
N LEU A 216 2.14 18.57 13.34
CA LEU A 216 1.05 17.71 13.81
C LEU A 216 -0.25 18.49 13.83
N ALA A 217 -1.32 17.93 13.30
CA ALA A 217 -2.63 18.56 13.33
C ALA A 217 -3.76 17.52 13.25
N TRP A 218 -4.96 17.94 13.67
CA TRP A 218 -6.19 17.20 13.50
C TRP A 218 -6.89 17.63 12.23
N PHE A 219 -7.34 16.67 11.44
CA PHE A 219 -8.08 16.91 10.19
C PHE A 219 -9.41 16.17 10.22
N ASN A 220 -10.38 16.62 9.42
CA ASN A 220 -11.58 15.83 9.17
C ASN A 220 -11.20 14.58 8.37
N GLY A 221 -11.57 13.41 8.89
CA GLY A 221 -11.21 12.13 8.27
C GLY A 221 -11.84 11.90 6.89
N GLU A 222 -12.96 12.58 6.59
CA GLU A 222 -13.61 12.49 5.27
C GLU A 222 -12.78 13.15 4.15
N GLU A 223 -11.86 14.07 4.50
CA GLU A 223 -10.98 14.77 3.58
C GLU A 223 -9.71 13.95 3.24
N TRP A 224 -9.52 12.80 3.91
CA TRP A 224 -8.32 11.98 3.82
C TRP A 224 -8.64 10.56 3.42
N GLU A 225 -7.92 10.05 2.42
CA GLU A 225 -8.00 8.67 1.99
C GLU A 225 -6.74 7.90 2.41
N ALA A 226 -6.90 6.86 3.21
CA ALA A 226 -5.79 6.01 3.63
C ALA A 226 -5.28 5.16 2.46
N LEU A 227 -3.97 5.02 2.29
CA LEU A 227 -3.39 4.18 1.23
C LEU A 227 -3.69 2.70 1.43
N LEU A 228 -3.73 2.24 2.68
CA LEU A 228 -4.19 0.90 3.04
C LEU A 228 -5.26 1.01 4.13
N PRO A 229 -6.26 0.12 4.14
CA PRO A 229 -7.21 0.07 5.23
C PRO A 229 -6.47 -0.19 6.54
N PRO A 230 -6.94 0.36 7.67
CA PRO A 230 -6.35 0.08 8.97
C PRO A 230 -6.38 -1.43 9.22
N THR A 231 -5.22 -2.01 9.47
CA THR A 231 -5.13 -3.40 9.97
C THR A 231 -5.51 -3.38 11.43
N ASP A 232 -6.65 -4.00 11.75
CA ASP A 232 -7.10 -4.26 13.12
C ASP A 232 -6.06 -5.05 13.94
#